data_1603d1095bb84335bce9f2824bd3f054
#
_entry.id   1603d1095bb84335bce9f2824bd3f054
#
_cell.length_a   1.000
_cell.length_b   1.000
_cell.length_c   1.000
_cell.angle_alpha   90.00
_cell.angle_beta   90.00
_cell.angle_gamma   90.00
#
_symmetry.space_group_name_H-M   'P 1'
#
loop_
_entity.id
_entity.type
_entity.pdbx_description
1 polymer ?
#
loop_
_entity_poly.entity_id
_entity_poly.type
_entity_poly.pdbx_seq_one_letter_code
_entity_poly.pdbx_strand_id
1 'polypeptide(L)'
;MTSANEEDSYERPLALSDNEKAMIQLAKEHSTKVVVLLNTNNPVEIDELKNDDEIGAILWAGEPGANGFLGVADVISGEVNPSGHIADTYAVNSTSAPAMVNYGVYLYTNNSQAGSDAELTETNKADWYLVESEGIYTGYKYYETRYEDEVLGQGNADTAEGATSGDAWDYAAEVSYPFGYGLSYTTFEQKLESVDVQVGGTAKAKVNVTNTGDVAGKSVVQLYVQAPYTEGGLEKSAIQLIGYGK
;
A
#
# COMPACT_ATOMS: atom_id res chain seq x y z
N MET A 1 -4.44 -1.32 -18.16
CA MET A 1 -5.65 -0.80 -17.51
C MET A 1 -5.31 0.57 -16.97
N THR A 2 -6.05 1.59 -17.32
CA THR A 2 -5.82 2.95 -16.83
C THR A 2 -6.96 3.26 -15.87
N SER A 3 -6.65 3.48 -14.60
CA SER A 3 -7.62 4.06 -13.68
C SER A 3 -7.68 5.57 -13.97
N ALA A 4 -8.87 6.09 -14.21
CA ALA A 4 -9.10 7.52 -14.39
C ALA A 4 -9.10 8.29 -13.06
N ASN A 5 -8.74 7.63 -11.97
CA ASN A 5 -8.79 8.22 -10.64
C ASN A 5 -7.50 9.00 -10.40
N GLU A 6 -7.54 10.25 -10.81
CA GLU A 6 -6.47 11.19 -10.54
C GLU A 6 -6.41 11.53 -9.05
N GLU A 7 -5.20 11.84 -8.59
CA GLU A 7 -4.89 12.16 -7.20
C GLU A 7 -5.73 13.31 -6.64
N ASP A 8 -6.16 14.22 -7.49
CA ASP A 8 -6.95 15.40 -7.14
C ASP A 8 -8.47 15.17 -7.18
N SER A 9 -8.94 13.97 -7.47
CA SER A 9 -10.37 13.67 -7.50
C SER A 9 -10.95 13.52 -6.10
N TYR A 10 -12.08 14.15 -5.82
CA TYR A 10 -12.83 13.97 -4.58
C TYR A 10 -13.60 12.65 -4.54
N GLU A 11 -13.91 12.09 -5.70
CA GLU A 11 -14.44 10.75 -5.84
C GLU A 11 -13.29 9.83 -6.25
N ARG A 12 -12.90 8.93 -5.38
CA ARG A 12 -11.81 7.99 -5.59
C ARG A 12 -12.33 6.56 -5.44
N PRO A 13 -13.05 6.02 -6.44
CA PRO A 13 -13.33 4.60 -6.44
C PRO A 13 -11.99 3.87 -6.64
N LEU A 14 -11.52 3.18 -5.59
CA LEU A 14 -10.30 2.39 -5.64
C LEU A 14 -10.58 0.94 -6.05
N ALA A 15 -11.84 0.53 -6.03
CA ALA A 15 -12.28 -0.76 -6.56
C ALA A 15 -12.31 -0.75 -8.10
N LEU A 16 -12.09 -1.93 -8.68
CA LEU A 16 -12.22 -2.11 -10.13
C LEU A 16 -13.66 -1.82 -10.61
N SER A 17 -13.77 -1.02 -11.65
CA SER A 17 -15.05 -0.73 -12.28
C SER A 17 -15.61 -1.97 -13.02
N ASP A 18 -16.92 -1.98 -13.27
CA ASP A 18 -17.57 -3.05 -14.04
C ASP A 18 -16.96 -3.21 -15.44
N ASN A 19 -16.54 -2.12 -16.07
CA ASN A 19 -15.88 -2.16 -17.38
C ASN A 19 -14.49 -2.83 -17.30
N GLU A 20 -13.71 -2.55 -16.26
CA GLU A 20 -12.41 -3.19 -16.05
C GLU A 20 -12.57 -4.67 -15.77
N LYS A 21 -13.53 -5.07 -14.93
CA LYS A 21 -13.87 -6.48 -14.67
C LYS A 21 -14.31 -7.19 -15.94
N ALA A 22 -15.17 -6.57 -16.74
CA ALA A 22 -15.61 -7.14 -18.03
C ALA A 22 -14.46 -7.29 -19.02
N MET A 23 -13.53 -6.33 -19.06
CA MET A 23 -12.35 -6.41 -19.93
C MET A 23 -11.40 -7.56 -19.50
N ILE A 24 -11.19 -7.73 -18.20
CA ILE A 24 -10.39 -8.84 -17.66
C ILE A 24 -11.05 -10.17 -17.98
N GLN A 25 -12.36 -10.29 -17.78
CA GLN A 25 -13.11 -11.50 -18.11
C GLN A 25 -13.00 -11.86 -19.61
N LEU A 26 -13.14 -10.87 -20.47
CA LEU A 26 -12.97 -11.06 -21.92
C LEU A 26 -11.54 -11.53 -22.27
N ALA A 27 -10.52 -10.98 -21.61
CA ALA A 27 -9.13 -11.41 -21.80
C ALA A 27 -8.93 -12.87 -21.38
N LYS A 28 -9.54 -13.31 -20.27
CA LYS A 28 -9.51 -14.71 -19.81
C LYS A 28 -10.17 -15.67 -20.79
N GLU A 29 -11.28 -15.29 -21.38
CA GLU A 29 -11.99 -16.10 -22.37
C GLU A 29 -11.22 -16.31 -23.69
N HIS A 30 -10.33 -15.36 -24.03
CA HIS A 30 -9.62 -15.37 -25.31
C HIS A 30 -8.11 -15.60 -25.21
N SER A 31 -7.57 -15.80 -23.99
CA SER A 31 -6.14 -15.96 -23.76
C SER A 31 -5.84 -17.04 -22.74
N THR A 32 -4.76 -17.77 -22.96
CA THR A 32 -4.28 -18.79 -22.03
C THR A 32 -3.44 -18.23 -20.87
N LYS A 33 -3.01 -16.99 -20.98
CA LYS A 33 -2.25 -16.25 -19.95
C LYS A 33 -2.72 -14.81 -19.94
N VAL A 34 -3.07 -14.33 -18.79
CA VAL A 34 -3.46 -12.93 -18.57
C VAL A 34 -2.48 -12.28 -17.62
N VAL A 35 -1.94 -11.13 -18.01
CA VAL A 35 -1.14 -10.24 -17.17
C VAL A 35 -1.90 -8.94 -17.01
N VAL A 36 -2.12 -8.54 -15.78
CA VAL A 36 -2.78 -7.26 -15.48
C VAL A 36 -1.74 -6.20 -15.25
N LEU A 37 -1.77 -5.13 -16.04
CA LEU A 37 -0.92 -3.97 -15.89
C LEU A 37 -1.72 -2.84 -15.22
N LEU A 38 -1.30 -2.46 -14.03
CA LEU A 38 -1.86 -1.34 -13.29
C LEU A 38 -1.10 -0.06 -13.65
N ASN A 39 -1.77 0.85 -14.33
CA ASN A 39 -1.24 2.18 -14.70
C ASN A 39 -2.00 3.23 -13.89
N THR A 40 -1.67 3.33 -12.63
CA THR A 40 -2.30 4.22 -11.66
C THR A 40 -1.29 4.61 -10.59
N ASN A 41 -1.40 5.81 -10.03
CA ASN A 41 -0.61 6.27 -8.90
C ASN A 41 -1.17 5.78 -7.56
N ASN A 42 -2.47 5.55 -7.49
CA ASN A 42 -3.11 5.11 -6.27
C ASN A 42 -3.02 3.59 -6.11
N PRO A 43 -2.91 3.08 -4.88
CA PRO A 43 -3.21 1.68 -4.60
C PRO A 43 -4.69 1.43 -4.91
N VAL A 44 -4.97 0.33 -5.59
CA VAL A 44 -6.33 -0.08 -5.97
C VAL A 44 -6.69 -1.40 -5.32
N GLU A 45 -7.97 -1.63 -5.12
CA GLU A 45 -8.48 -2.89 -4.58
C GLU A 45 -8.37 -3.99 -5.64
N ILE A 46 -7.39 -4.87 -5.48
CA ILE A 46 -7.05 -5.91 -6.44
C ILE A 46 -7.04 -7.32 -5.85
N ASP A 47 -7.65 -7.49 -4.69
CA ASP A 47 -7.68 -8.79 -4.02
C ASP A 47 -8.38 -9.86 -4.87
N GLU A 48 -9.42 -9.48 -5.61
CA GLU A 48 -10.08 -10.37 -6.56
C GLU A 48 -9.15 -10.86 -7.68
N LEU A 49 -8.18 -10.03 -8.11
CA LEU A 49 -7.19 -10.42 -9.12
C LEU A 49 -6.08 -11.28 -8.54
N LYS A 50 -5.67 -10.98 -7.31
CA LYS A 50 -4.66 -11.75 -6.58
C LYS A 50 -5.09 -13.20 -6.35
N ASN A 51 -6.38 -13.39 -6.08
CA ASN A 51 -6.97 -14.70 -5.76
C ASN A 51 -7.54 -15.42 -7.00
N ASP A 52 -7.34 -14.89 -8.20
CA ASP A 52 -7.80 -15.49 -9.45
C ASP A 52 -6.67 -16.29 -10.13
N ASP A 53 -6.77 -17.61 -10.11
CA ASP A 53 -5.78 -18.54 -10.70
C ASP A 53 -5.58 -18.37 -12.22
N GLU A 54 -6.50 -17.70 -12.92
CA GLU A 54 -6.38 -17.41 -14.35
C GLU A 54 -5.55 -16.14 -14.61
N ILE A 55 -5.22 -15.35 -13.57
CA ILE A 55 -4.33 -14.19 -13.64
C ILE A 55 -2.89 -14.65 -13.38
N GLY A 56 -2.09 -14.67 -14.42
CA GLY A 56 -0.70 -15.13 -14.34
C GLY A 56 0.26 -14.16 -13.63
N ALA A 57 -0.02 -12.85 -13.70
CA ALA A 57 0.77 -11.82 -13.02
C ALA A 57 0.00 -10.50 -12.93
N ILE A 58 0.35 -9.72 -11.90
CA ILE A 58 -0.07 -8.33 -11.75
C ILE A 58 1.20 -7.47 -11.72
N LEU A 59 1.28 -6.47 -12.58
CA LEU A 59 2.41 -5.55 -12.66
C LEU A 59 1.93 -4.12 -12.42
N TRP A 60 2.41 -3.50 -11.37
CA TRP A 60 2.19 -2.09 -11.14
C TRP A 60 3.27 -1.27 -11.85
N ALA A 61 2.88 -0.44 -12.80
CA ALA A 61 3.78 0.41 -13.58
C ALA A 61 3.79 1.86 -13.07
N GLY A 62 2.83 2.25 -12.26
CA GLY A 62 2.65 3.65 -11.87
C GLY A 62 2.33 4.51 -13.08
N GLU A 63 2.94 5.68 -13.16
CA GLU A 63 2.86 6.58 -14.30
C GLU A 63 4.19 6.63 -15.06
N PRO A 64 4.46 5.68 -15.96
CA PRO A 64 5.74 5.56 -16.60
C PRO A 64 6.03 6.67 -17.63
N GLY A 65 5.06 7.53 -17.92
CA GLY A 65 5.18 8.59 -18.92
C GLY A 65 5.36 8.03 -20.34
N ALA A 66 5.69 8.90 -21.28
CA ALA A 66 5.74 8.54 -22.71
C ALA A 66 6.78 7.48 -23.07
N ASN A 67 7.91 7.42 -22.36
CA ASN A 67 9.03 6.52 -22.66
C ASN A 67 9.14 5.34 -21.68
N GLY A 68 8.53 5.42 -20.50
CA GLY A 68 8.69 4.39 -19.48
C GLY A 68 8.01 3.07 -19.83
N PHE A 69 7.04 3.07 -20.73
CA PHE A 69 6.42 1.84 -21.24
C PHE A 69 7.40 0.91 -21.97
N LEU A 70 8.54 1.41 -22.46
CA LEU A 70 9.60 0.55 -22.98
C LEU A 70 10.15 -0.35 -21.85
N GLY A 71 10.39 0.21 -20.66
CA GLY A 71 10.83 -0.58 -19.51
C GLY A 71 9.77 -1.57 -19.02
N VAL A 72 8.49 -1.24 -19.13
CA VAL A 72 7.39 -2.19 -18.85
C VAL A 72 7.45 -3.36 -19.83
N ALA A 73 7.65 -3.09 -21.12
CA ALA A 73 7.80 -4.14 -22.14
C ALA A 73 9.02 -5.03 -21.88
N ASP A 74 10.15 -4.45 -21.48
CA ASP A 74 11.37 -5.19 -21.15
C ASP A 74 11.16 -6.12 -19.94
N VAL A 75 10.39 -5.67 -18.95
CA VAL A 75 10.01 -6.53 -17.81
C VAL A 75 9.11 -7.68 -18.28
N ILE A 76 8.05 -7.40 -19.04
CA ILE A 76 7.10 -8.42 -19.50
C ILE A 76 7.78 -9.44 -20.41
N SER A 77 8.72 -9.01 -21.26
CA SER A 77 9.49 -9.91 -22.14
C SER A 77 10.55 -10.72 -21.41
N GLY A 78 10.91 -10.34 -20.18
CA GLY A 78 11.98 -10.97 -19.41
C GLY A 78 13.39 -10.45 -19.72
N GLU A 79 13.53 -9.43 -20.55
CA GLU A 79 14.83 -8.76 -20.83
C GLU A 79 15.37 -8.05 -19.58
N VAL A 80 14.47 -7.55 -18.73
CA VAL A 80 14.80 -6.91 -17.47
C VAL A 80 14.11 -7.62 -16.33
N ASN A 81 14.87 -8.05 -15.33
CA ASN A 81 14.35 -8.62 -14.11
C ASN A 81 13.82 -7.48 -13.20
N PRO A 82 12.51 -7.48 -12.82
CA PRO A 82 11.96 -6.45 -11.95
C PRO A 82 12.60 -6.54 -10.55
N SER A 83 12.73 -5.40 -9.93
CA SER A 83 13.23 -5.27 -8.56
C SER A 83 12.58 -4.11 -7.81
N GLY A 84 11.44 -3.64 -8.31
CA GLY A 84 10.58 -2.67 -7.65
C GLY A 84 9.84 -3.30 -6.47
N HIS A 85 9.54 -2.46 -5.48
CA HIS A 85 8.70 -2.82 -4.34
C HIS A 85 7.69 -1.71 -4.16
N ILE A 86 6.46 -2.07 -3.83
CA ILE A 86 5.40 -1.09 -3.59
C ILE A 86 5.71 -0.27 -2.34
N ALA A 87 5.42 1.01 -2.40
CA ALA A 87 5.66 1.97 -1.32
C ALA A 87 4.36 2.30 -0.55
N ASP A 88 3.36 1.44 -0.69
CA ASP A 88 2.09 1.54 0.01
C ASP A 88 1.55 0.16 0.38
N THR A 89 0.58 0.10 1.28
CA THR A 89 -0.18 -1.10 1.59
C THR A 89 -1.39 -1.17 0.66
N TYR A 90 -1.54 -2.27 -0.06
CA TYR A 90 -2.73 -2.52 -0.86
C TYR A 90 -3.75 -3.24 0.01
N ALA A 91 -4.80 -2.52 0.38
CA ALA A 91 -5.88 -3.08 1.18
C ALA A 91 -6.82 -3.95 0.33
N VAL A 92 -7.46 -4.93 0.97
CA VAL A 92 -8.58 -5.68 0.38
C VAL A 92 -9.76 -4.76 0.13
N ASN A 93 -10.02 -3.90 1.13
CA ASN A 93 -11.00 -2.83 1.05
C ASN A 93 -10.35 -1.53 1.54
N SER A 94 -10.36 -0.50 0.72
CA SER A 94 -9.70 0.79 1.03
C SER A 94 -10.26 1.47 2.28
N THR A 95 -11.51 1.19 2.64
CA THR A 95 -12.11 1.73 3.87
C THR A 95 -11.63 1.06 5.16
N SER A 96 -10.71 0.11 5.09
CA SER A 96 -10.06 -0.45 6.29
C SER A 96 -9.17 0.56 7.02
N ALA A 97 -8.63 1.55 6.30
CA ALA A 97 -7.77 2.58 6.88
C ALA A 97 -8.59 3.78 7.39
N PRO A 98 -8.29 4.30 8.58
CA PRO A 98 -8.99 5.47 9.15
C PRO A 98 -8.98 6.70 8.25
N ALA A 99 -7.90 6.92 7.50
CA ALA A 99 -7.78 7.99 6.52
C ALA A 99 -8.86 7.90 5.45
N MET A 100 -9.10 6.71 4.92
CA MET A 100 -10.09 6.51 3.84
C MET A 100 -11.53 6.57 4.34
N VAL A 101 -11.82 6.03 5.53
CA VAL A 101 -13.15 6.13 6.15
C VAL A 101 -13.54 7.59 6.38
N ASN A 102 -12.57 8.40 6.75
CA ASN A 102 -12.78 9.82 7.06
C ASN A 102 -12.44 10.75 5.90
N TYR A 103 -12.11 10.20 4.73
CA TYR A 103 -11.90 10.99 3.54
C TYR A 103 -13.22 11.57 3.03
N GLY A 104 -13.25 12.86 2.79
CA GLY A 104 -14.45 13.55 2.31
C GLY A 104 -14.35 15.05 2.45
N VAL A 105 -15.43 15.71 2.04
CA VAL A 105 -15.59 17.16 2.16
C VAL A 105 -16.37 17.49 3.41
N TYR A 106 -15.71 18.12 4.37
CA TYR A 106 -16.31 18.58 5.61
C TYR A 106 -16.30 20.10 5.67
N LEU A 107 -17.47 20.72 5.78
CA LEU A 107 -17.62 22.17 5.87
C LEU A 107 -17.86 22.61 7.32
N TYR A 108 -17.29 23.74 7.70
CA TYR A 108 -17.59 24.34 8.99
C TYR A 108 -19.05 24.80 9.07
N THR A 109 -19.82 24.22 9.97
CA THR A 109 -21.25 24.55 10.14
C THR A 109 -21.50 25.94 10.68
N ASN A 110 -20.50 26.56 11.28
CA ASN A 110 -20.54 27.92 11.83
C ASN A 110 -20.03 28.98 10.85
N ASN A 111 -19.71 28.61 9.61
CA ASN A 111 -19.35 29.56 8.58
C ASN A 111 -20.62 30.10 7.93
N SER A 112 -20.86 31.41 8.08
CA SER A 112 -22.03 32.08 7.53
C SER A 112 -22.08 32.16 6.00
N GLN A 113 -20.96 31.81 5.33
CA GLN A 113 -20.84 31.80 3.87
C GLN A 113 -21.01 30.41 3.27
N ALA A 114 -20.89 29.35 4.07
CA ALA A 114 -21.17 28.00 3.64
C ALA A 114 -22.69 27.80 3.63
N GLY A 115 -23.31 27.86 2.47
CA GLY A 115 -24.69 27.42 2.29
C GLY A 115 -24.81 25.92 2.59
N SER A 116 -25.98 25.47 3.05
CA SER A 116 -26.25 24.08 3.40
C SER A 116 -26.07 23.06 2.26
N ASP A 117 -25.91 23.53 1.03
CA ASP A 117 -25.79 22.73 -0.20
C ASP A 117 -24.52 23.14 -0.99
N ALA A 118 -23.48 23.61 -0.30
CA ALA A 118 -22.29 24.12 -0.95
C ALA A 118 -21.51 22.99 -1.63
N GLU A 119 -21.59 22.93 -2.95
CA GLU A 119 -20.59 22.26 -3.75
C GLU A 119 -19.22 22.91 -3.49
N LEU A 120 -18.16 22.10 -3.47
CA LEU A 120 -16.79 22.60 -3.43
C LEU A 120 -16.53 23.43 -4.68
N THR A 121 -16.37 24.72 -4.49
CA THR A 121 -15.97 25.65 -5.54
C THR A 121 -14.61 26.24 -5.20
N GLU A 122 -13.88 26.73 -6.19
CA GLU A 122 -12.62 27.44 -5.97
C GLU A 122 -12.74 28.61 -4.98
N THR A 123 -13.94 29.16 -4.83
CA THR A 123 -14.22 30.30 -3.98
C THR A 123 -14.51 29.96 -2.52
N ASN A 124 -14.88 28.71 -2.21
CA ASN A 124 -15.22 28.28 -0.84
C ASN A 124 -14.26 27.24 -0.23
N LYS A 125 -13.14 26.94 -0.88
CA LYS A 125 -12.14 25.99 -0.37
C LYS A 125 -11.60 26.34 1.03
N ALA A 126 -11.63 27.60 1.42
CA ALA A 126 -11.19 28.03 2.74
C ALA A 126 -12.19 27.67 3.87
N ASP A 127 -13.38 27.20 3.52
CA ASP A 127 -14.47 26.96 4.45
C ASP A 127 -14.60 25.49 4.84
N TRP A 128 -13.73 24.64 4.32
CA TRP A 128 -13.71 23.21 4.59
C TRP A 128 -12.48 22.75 5.38
N TYR A 129 -12.55 21.57 5.93
CA TYR A 129 -11.47 20.95 6.68
C TYR A 129 -11.30 19.49 6.29
N LEU A 130 -10.10 18.97 6.48
CA LEU A 130 -9.74 17.56 6.33
C LEU A 130 -9.64 16.93 7.71
N VAL A 131 -10.13 15.69 7.81
CA VAL A 131 -10.00 14.89 9.04
C VAL A 131 -8.82 13.92 8.88
N GLU A 132 -7.73 14.21 9.57
CA GLU A 132 -6.55 13.33 9.64
C GLU A 132 -6.68 12.37 10.83
N SER A 133 -7.61 11.42 10.73
CA SER A 133 -7.97 10.54 11.85
C SER A 133 -6.93 9.47 12.15
N GLU A 134 -6.05 9.16 11.21
CA GLU A 134 -4.97 8.20 11.38
C GLU A 134 -3.83 8.69 12.29
N GLY A 135 -3.70 10.01 12.49
CA GLY A 135 -2.65 10.60 13.32
C GLY A 135 -1.24 10.14 12.89
N ILE A 136 -0.53 9.44 13.79
CA ILE A 136 0.81 8.91 13.51
C ILE A 136 0.80 7.59 12.73
N TYR A 137 -0.37 6.96 12.56
CA TYR A 137 -0.52 5.64 11.94
C TYR A 137 -0.82 5.74 10.45
N THR A 138 -0.01 6.48 9.71
CA THR A 138 -0.17 6.67 8.27
C THR A 138 0.29 5.44 7.48
N GLY A 139 -0.52 5.02 6.50
CA GLY A 139 -0.20 3.92 5.58
C GLY A 139 0.08 2.61 6.31
N TYR A 140 1.21 1.96 5.99
CA TYR A 140 1.60 0.67 6.57
C TYR A 140 1.68 0.68 8.11
N LYS A 141 1.96 1.82 8.73
CA LYS A 141 2.06 1.90 10.19
C LYS A 141 0.75 1.54 10.87
N TYR A 142 -0.38 1.85 10.25
CA TYR A 142 -1.69 1.44 10.75
C TYR A 142 -1.82 -0.09 10.75
N TYR A 143 -1.62 -0.72 9.59
CA TYR A 143 -1.82 -2.16 9.43
C TYR A 143 -0.85 -2.98 10.29
N GLU A 144 0.43 -2.59 10.31
CA GLU A 144 1.46 -3.30 11.07
C GLU A 144 1.30 -3.10 12.58
N THR A 145 0.82 -1.95 13.04
CA THR A 145 0.52 -1.74 14.46
C THR A 145 -0.67 -2.58 14.88
N ARG A 146 -1.73 -2.64 14.08
CA ARG A 146 -2.87 -3.52 14.35
C ARG A 146 -2.48 -4.99 14.36
N TYR A 147 -1.61 -5.41 13.47
CA TYR A 147 -1.08 -6.78 13.47
C TYR A 147 -0.36 -7.12 14.78
N GLU A 148 0.48 -6.21 15.28
CA GLU A 148 1.17 -6.38 16.56
C GLU A 148 0.18 -6.48 17.74
N ASP A 149 -0.87 -5.65 17.73
CA ASP A 149 -1.87 -5.64 18.77
C ASP A 149 -2.77 -6.88 18.74
N GLU A 150 -3.36 -7.19 17.59
CA GLU A 150 -4.39 -8.24 17.44
C GLU A 150 -3.80 -9.63 17.34
N VAL A 151 -2.81 -9.81 16.47
CA VAL A 151 -2.31 -11.13 16.11
C VAL A 151 -1.21 -11.57 17.07
N LEU A 152 -0.29 -10.67 17.40
CA LEU A 152 0.83 -10.96 18.31
C LEU A 152 0.52 -10.63 19.77
N GLY A 153 -0.55 -9.88 20.05
CA GLY A 153 -0.94 -9.50 21.41
C GLY A 153 0.13 -8.67 22.13
N GLN A 154 0.85 -7.83 21.39
CA GLN A 154 1.97 -7.04 21.92
C GLN A 154 1.62 -5.58 22.20
N GLY A 155 0.50 -5.10 21.63
CA GLY A 155 0.02 -3.75 21.85
C GLY A 155 -1.03 -3.66 22.96
N ASN A 156 -1.67 -2.52 23.03
CA ASN A 156 -2.74 -2.21 23.95
C ASN A 156 -3.93 -1.47 23.31
N ALA A 157 -3.97 -1.41 21.98
CA ALA A 157 -5.11 -0.85 21.28
C ALA A 157 -6.32 -1.79 21.42
N ASP A 158 -7.51 -1.22 21.68
CA ASP A 158 -8.75 -1.97 21.55
C ASP A 158 -9.08 -2.11 20.07
N THR A 159 -8.93 -3.30 19.58
CA THR A 159 -8.86 -3.60 18.17
C THR A 159 -10.04 -4.40 17.65
N ALA A 160 -11.00 -4.73 18.49
CA ALA A 160 -12.21 -5.45 18.11
C ALA A 160 -13.08 -4.70 17.09
N GLU A 161 -12.91 -3.36 16.99
CA GLU A 161 -13.67 -2.52 16.09
C GLU A 161 -12.92 -2.23 14.76
N GLY A 162 -13.67 -2.05 13.69
CA GLY A 162 -13.16 -1.52 12.41
C GLY A 162 -12.57 -2.54 11.44
N ALA A 163 -12.89 -3.83 11.57
CA ALA A 163 -12.67 -4.78 10.50
C ALA A 163 -13.67 -4.54 9.37
N THR A 164 -13.21 -4.50 8.13
CA THR A 164 -14.08 -4.28 6.97
C THR A 164 -14.91 -5.50 6.61
N SER A 165 -14.47 -6.69 7.03
CA SER A 165 -15.21 -7.94 6.88
C SER A 165 -16.44 -8.06 7.79
N GLY A 166 -16.53 -7.23 8.84
CA GLY A 166 -17.56 -7.33 9.90
C GLY A 166 -17.29 -8.40 10.95
N ASP A 167 -16.22 -9.18 10.78
CA ASP A 167 -15.70 -10.13 11.75
C ASP A 167 -14.57 -9.49 12.59
N ALA A 168 -13.91 -10.29 13.43
CA ALA A 168 -12.69 -9.84 14.08
C ALA A 168 -11.64 -9.43 13.04
N TRP A 169 -10.88 -8.38 13.34
CA TRP A 169 -9.84 -7.91 12.42
C TRP A 169 -8.78 -9.00 12.19
N ASP A 170 -8.48 -9.28 10.94
CA ASP A 170 -7.43 -10.21 10.53
C ASP A 170 -6.58 -9.57 9.44
N TYR A 171 -5.27 -9.62 9.60
CA TYR A 171 -4.33 -9.00 8.67
C TYR A 171 -4.52 -9.50 7.23
N ALA A 172 -4.71 -10.81 7.06
CA ALA A 172 -4.87 -11.40 5.73
C ALA A 172 -6.21 -11.04 5.06
N ALA A 173 -7.22 -10.73 5.86
CA ALA A 173 -8.51 -10.27 5.37
C ALA A 173 -8.51 -8.77 5.01
N GLU A 174 -7.59 -7.99 5.58
CA GLU A 174 -7.52 -6.55 5.37
C GLU A 174 -6.42 -6.11 4.38
N VAL A 175 -5.38 -6.94 4.20
CA VAL A 175 -4.19 -6.57 3.40
C VAL A 175 -3.98 -7.54 2.25
N SER A 176 -4.16 -7.07 1.02
CA SER A 176 -3.83 -7.83 -0.19
C SER A 176 -2.32 -7.94 -0.40
N TYR A 177 -1.61 -6.81 -0.33
CA TYR A 177 -0.16 -6.77 -0.42
C TYR A 177 0.42 -5.79 0.60
N PRO A 178 1.34 -6.24 1.45
CA PRO A 178 1.96 -5.37 2.46
C PRO A 178 2.89 -4.34 1.83
N PHE A 179 3.11 -3.24 2.56
CA PHE A 179 4.16 -2.28 2.22
C PHE A 179 5.51 -2.97 1.98
N GLY A 180 6.19 -2.57 0.92
CA GLY A 180 7.50 -3.13 0.58
C GLY A 180 7.43 -4.48 -0.14
N TYR A 181 6.25 -4.97 -0.51
CA TYR A 181 6.10 -6.18 -1.30
C TYR A 181 6.63 -5.97 -2.72
N GLY A 182 7.26 -7.00 -3.27
CA GLY A 182 7.71 -7.04 -4.65
C GLY A 182 8.28 -8.40 -5.00
N LEU A 183 8.18 -8.77 -6.27
CA LEU A 183 8.68 -10.02 -6.81
C LEU A 183 9.85 -9.79 -7.77
N SER A 184 10.60 -10.84 -8.01
CA SER A 184 11.71 -10.90 -8.95
C SER A 184 11.62 -12.20 -9.76
N TYR A 185 12.27 -12.24 -10.92
CA TYR A 185 12.44 -13.48 -11.71
C TYR A 185 13.53 -14.40 -11.16
N THR A 186 14.12 -14.03 -10.03
CA THR A 186 15.08 -14.84 -9.29
C THR A 186 14.74 -14.81 -7.79
N THR A 187 15.39 -15.64 -7.02
CA THR A 187 15.23 -15.70 -5.57
C THR A 187 16.47 -15.21 -4.85
N PHE A 188 16.28 -14.66 -3.65
CA PHE A 188 17.38 -14.15 -2.82
C PHE A 188 17.27 -14.69 -1.40
N GLU A 189 18.40 -14.95 -0.81
CA GLU A 189 18.56 -15.13 0.63
C GLU A 189 19.15 -13.86 1.22
N GLN A 190 18.54 -13.36 2.30
CA GLN A 190 19.05 -12.22 3.07
C GLN A 190 19.43 -12.71 4.46
N LYS A 191 20.69 -12.49 4.85
CA LYS A 191 21.19 -12.88 6.16
C LYS A 191 21.77 -11.68 6.88
N LEU A 192 21.18 -11.36 8.03
CA LEU A 192 21.74 -10.34 8.92
C LEU A 192 23.08 -10.83 9.50
N GLU A 193 24.15 -10.07 9.28
CA GLU A 193 25.48 -10.36 9.81
C GLU A 193 25.74 -9.60 11.12
N SER A 194 25.37 -8.33 11.17
CA SER A 194 25.55 -7.52 12.37
C SER A 194 24.61 -6.32 12.40
N VAL A 195 24.30 -5.89 13.61
CA VAL A 195 23.67 -4.60 13.90
C VAL A 195 24.51 -3.88 14.94
N ASP A 196 24.87 -2.64 14.64
CA ASP A 196 25.56 -1.73 15.57
C ASP A 196 24.66 -0.51 15.78
N VAL A 197 24.26 -0.28 17.02
CA VAL A 197 23.39 0.84 17.42
C VAL A 197 24.12 1.70 18.42
N GLN A 198 24.36 2.96 18.06
CA GLN A 198 24.95 3.95 18.96
C GLN A 198 23.84 4.81 19.57
N VAL A 199 23.72 4.80 20.88
CA VAL A 199 22.76 5.65 21.60
C VAL A 199 23.03 7.13 21.31
N GLY A 200 22.01 7.81 20.77
CA GLY A 200 22.15 9.21 20.32
C GLY A 200 22.90 9.38 19.00
N GLY A 201 23.19 8.30 18.29
CA GLY A 201 23.94 8.27 17.04
C GLY A 201 23.20 7.57 15.91
N THR A 202 23.91 6.77 15.17
CA THR A 202 23.40 6.05 13.99
C THR A 202 23.25 4.56 14.26
N ALA A 203 22.26 3.94 13.61
CA ALA A 203 22.15 2.49 13.49
C ALA A 203 22.82 2.04 12.19
N LYS A 204 23.63 0.97 12.25
CA LYS A 204 24.23 0.32 11.08
C LYS A 204 23.87 -1.15 11.09
N ALA A 205 23.24 -1.61 10.01
CA ALA A 205 23.01 -3.02 9.77
C ALA A 205 23.89 -3.50 8.60
N LYS A 206 24.48 -4.69 8.74
CA LYS A 206 25.19 -5.36 7.67
C LYS A 206 24.41 -6.63 7.31
N VAL A 207 23.97 -6.68 6.07
CA VAL A 207 23.19 -7.78 5.55
C VAL A 207 23.93 -8.39 4.36
N ASN A 208 24.12 -9.69 4.39
CA ASN A 208 24.59 -10.44 3.24
C ASN A 208 23.39 -10.83 2.37
N VAL A 209 23.43 -10.48 1.09
CA VAL A 209 22.39 -10.80 0.12
C VAL A 209 22.98 -11.75 -0.92
N THR A 210 22.41 -12.94 -1.04
CA THR A 210 22.84 -13.96 -1.99
C THR A 210 21.71 -14.22 -2.99
N ASN A 211 22.01 -14.09 -4.28
CA ASN A 211 21.11 -14.55 -5.32
C ASN A 211 21.15 -16.08 -5.34
N THR A 212 20.03 -16.74 -5.10
CA THR A 212 19.89 -18.19 -5.02
C THR A 212 19.23 -18.82 -6.26
N GLY A 213 18.82 -17.99 -7.23
CA GLY A 213 18.26 -18.43 -8.51
C GLY A 213 19.24 -18.20 -9.67
N ASP A 214 18.74 -18.42 -10.88
CA ASP A 214 19.57 -18.47 -12.11
C ASP A 214 19.60 -17.15 -12.89
N VAL A 215 18.79 -16.17 -12.53
CA VAL A 215 18.67 -14.88 -13.23
C VAL A 215 19.34 -13.78 -12.43
N ALA A 216 20.14 -12.95 -13.08
CA ALA A 216 20.70 -11.77 -12.45
C ALA A 216 19.59 -10.81 -12.00
N GLY A 217 19.74 -10.24 -10.82
CA GLY A 217 18.72 -9.36 -10.25
C GLY A 217 19.22 -8.53 -9.08
N LYS A 218 18.34 -7.71 -8.54
CA LYS A 218 18.58 -6.86 -7.37
C LYS A 218 17.54 -7.19 -6.31
N SER A 219 17.98 -7.23 -5.06
CA SER A 219 17.12 -7.39 -3.90
C SER A 219 17.08 -6.11 -3.09
N VAL A 220 15.95 -5.80 -2.49
CA VAL A 220 15.81 -4.66 -1.58
C VAL A 220 15.87 -5.17 -0.15
N VAL A 221 16.76 -4.56 0.64
CA VAL A 221 16.85 -4.76 2.09
C VAL A 221 16.18 -3.57 2.76
N GLN A 222 15.25 -3.82 3.64
CA GLN A 222 14.54 -2.80 4.42
C GLN A 222 14.93 -2.94 5.89
N LEU A 223 15.23 -1.82 6.53
CA LEU A 223 15.57 -1.76 7.95
C LEU A 223 14.45 -1.05 8.69
N TYR A 224 13.81 -1.75 9.59
CA TYR A 224 12.76 -1.25 10.45
C TYR A 224 13.24 -1.14 11.90
N VAL A 225 12.70 -0.18 12.61
CA VAL A 225 12.81 -0.08 14.06
C VAL A 225 11.47 -0.38 14.68
N GLN A 226 11.47 -1.22 15.70
CA GLN A 226 10.35 -1.44 16.60
C GLN A 226 10.63 -0.70 17.90
N ALA A 227 9.85 0.34 18.18
CA ALA A 227 9.99 1.10 19.41
C ALA A 227 9.11 0.47 20.49
N PRO A 228 9.65 0.02 21.62
CA PRO A 228 8.84 -0.60 22.66
C PRO A 228 7.80 0.40 23.19
N TYR A 229 6.58 -0.05 23.32
CA TYR A 229 5.50 0.67 23.98
C TYR A 229 5.50 0.33 25.47
N THR A 230 5.21 1.34 26.30
CA THR A 230 4.96 1.18 27.73
C THR A 230 3.62 1.82 28.05
N GLU A 231 2.78 1.13 28.80
CA GLU A 231 1.47 1.63 29.22
C GLU A 231 1.59 3.04 29.87
N GLY A 232 0.76 3.96 29.39
CA GLY A 232 0.82 5.37 29.80
C GLY A 232 1.98 6.19 29.19
N GLY A 233 2.79 5.59 28.33
CA GLY A 233 3.85 6.27 27.60
C GLY A 233 3.33 6.99 26.35
N LEU A 234 4.28 7.55 25.57
CA LEU A 234 3.96 8.18 24.30
C LEU A 234 3.51 7.11 23.29
N GLU A 235 2.44 7.41 22.59
CA GLU A 235 1.93 6.60 21.48
C GLU A 235 2.97 6.48 20.36
N LYS A 236 3.11 5.29 19.81
CA LYS A 236 4.09 4.95 18.76
C LYS A 236 3.51 3.90 17.85
N SER A 237 3.85 3.97 16.56
CA SER A 237 3.61 2.85 15.67
C SER A 237 4.51 1.67 16.02
N ALA A 238 4.04 0.45 15.83
CA ALA A 238 4.79 -0.77 16.14
C ALA A 238 6.11 -0.82 15.38
N ILE A 239 6.08 -0.51 14.08
CA ILE A 239 7.29 -0.49 13.25
C ILE A 239 7.40 0.81 12.44
N GLN A 240 8.64 1.20 12.17
CA GLN A 240 8.96 2.34 11.31
C GLN A 240 10.16 2.01 10.42
N LEU A 241 10.01 2.19 9.12
CA LEU A 241 11.12 2.09 8.18
C LEU A 241 12.11 3.23 8.44
N ILE A 242 13.36 2.88 8.71
CA ILE A 242 14.44 3.84 8.99
C ILE A 242 15.54 3.85 7.94
N GLY A 243 15.55 2.88 7.05
CA GLY A 243 16.49 2.82 5.95
C GLY A 243 16.22 1.65 5.02
N TYR A 244 16.77 1.75 3.82
CA TYR A 244 16.75 0.66 2.85
C TYR A 244 18.00 0.71 1.98
N GLY A 245 18.29 -0.43 1.35
CA GLY A 245 19.37 -0.58 0.37
C GLY A 245 18.99 -1.57 -0.72
N LYS A 246 19.62 -1.43 -1.90
CA LYS A 246 19.34 -2.25 -3.09
C LYS A 246 20.61 -2.70 -3.77
#